data_a819fe6da2ab9979a2a91f9f70a2fffa
#
_entry.id   a819fe6da2ab9979a2a91f9f70a2fffa
#
_cell.length_a   1.000
_cell.length_b   1.000
_cell.length_c   1.000
_cell.angle_alpha   90.00
_cell.angle_beta   90.00
_cell.angle_gamma   90.00
#
_symmetry.space_group_name_H-M   'P 1'
#
loop_
_entity.id
_entity.type
_entity.pdbx_description
1 polymer ?
#
loop_
_entity_poly.entity_id
_entity_poly.type
_entity_poly.pdbx_seq_one_letter_code
_entity_poly.pdbx_strand_id
1 'polypeptide(L)'
;PTRMFAGEVGPERTNKRFHYLSFQLPAKRLSTAFDSVTLYGNDPGLRPDIYGKIGNAGVSICCLDDAKKLYSGFDLSSPSTSVSMTINGPAPMLLGFYMNAAIDQNCEKYIIDNDLENEVKATIKGIYKTTDVPQYQGDLPEGNNGLGLMLLGVTGDQVLPNDVYQSIKAKTLNQVRGTVQADILKEDQAQNTCIFSTEFALRLMGDVQEYFINQKVRNFYSVSISGYHIAEAGANPITQLAFTLSNGFTYVEYYLSRGMSI
;
A
#
# COMPACT_ATOMS: atom_id res chain seq x y z
N PRO A 1 2.81 21.20 3.32
CA PRO A 1 1.68 20.37 3.82
C PRO A 1 2.18 19.39 4.87
N THR A 2 1.43 19.31 5.95
CA THR A 2 1.76 18.41 7.07
C THR A 2 1.59 16.96 6.63
N ARG A 3 2.59 16.13 6.91
CA ARG A 3 2.51 14.68 6.73
C ARG A 3 1.94 14.06 8.01
N MET A 4 0.90 13.27 7.90
CA MET A 4 0.35 12.48 9.00
C MET A 4 1.03 11.11 8.98
N PHE A 5 1.63 10.73 10.11
CA PHE A 5 2.24 9.43 10.29
C PHE A 5 1.43 8.65 11.33
N ALA A 6 0.93 7.48 10.94
CA ALA A 6 0.18 6.61 11.82
C ALA A 6 0.32 5.14 11.40
N GLY A 7 0.09 4.27 12.36
CA GLY A 7 0.02 2.82 12.19
C GLY A 7 -0.14 2.18 13.56
N GLU A 8 -1.33 1.65 13.84
CA GLU A 8 -1.63 0.97 15.10
C GLU A 8 -2.80 -0.01 14.93
N VAL A 9 -2.71 -1.14 15.59
CA VAL A 9 -3.78 -2.14 15.69
C VAL A 9 -4.25 -2.62 14.29
N GLY A 10 -5.54 -2.59 14.02
CA GLY A 10 -6.13 -2.93 12.74
C GLY A 10 -6.36 -1.72 11.83
N PRO A 11 -6.79 -1.97 10.58
CA PRO A 11 -6.96 -0.93 9.57
C PRO A 11 -7.98 0.13 9.99
N GLU A 12 -9.09 -0.23 10.61
CA GLU A 12 -10.14 0.70 11.03
C GLU A 12 -9.64 1.69 12.09
N ARG A 13 -8.81 1.22 13.03
CA ARG A 13 -8.24 2.08 14.08
C ARG A 13 -7.30 3.10 13.48
N THR A 14 -6.43 2.68 12.56
CA THR A 14 -5.51 3.59 11.87
C THR A 14 -6.26 4.52 10.93
N ASN A 15 -7.32 4.06 10.24
CA ASN A 15 -8.19 4.90 9.42
C ASN A 15 -8.81 6.03 10.25
N LYS A 16 -9.38 5.72 11.42
CA LYS A 16 -9.92 6.73 12.35
C LYS A 16 -8.88 7.77 12.74
N ARG A 17 -7.65 7.32 13.01
CA ARG A 17 -6.55 8.22 13.35
C ARG A 17 -6.14 9.12 12.19
N PHE A 18 -6.08 8.61 10.97
CA PHE A 18 -5.80 9.41 9.78
C PHE A 18 -6.88 10.48 9.55
N HIS A 19 -8.15 10.13 9.67
CA HIS A 19 -9.25 11.10 9.55
C HIS A 19 -9.16 12.17 10.64
N TYR A 20 -8.97 11.80 11.89
CA TYR A 20 -8.81 12.74 12.99
C TYR A 20 -7.65 13.72 12.76
N LEU A 21 -6.48 13.22 12.35
CA LEU A 21 -5.29 14.04 12.12
C LEU A 21 -5.40 14.94 10.87
N SER A 22 -6.20 14.54 9.88
CA SER A 22 -6.30 15.24 8.60
C SER A 22 -7.58 16.05 8.42
N PHE A 23 -8.46 16.08 9.40
CA PHE A 23 -9.84 16.55 9.28
C PHE A 23 -9.97 17.89 8.56
N GLN A 24 -9.19 18.90 8.92
CA GLN A 24 -9.25 20.24 8.33
C GLN A 24 -8.12 20.54 7.35
N LEU A 25 -7.32 19.53 6.96
CA LEU A 25 -6.18 19.79 6.09
C LEU A 25 -6.59 19.73 4.61
N PRO A 26 -6.13 20.67 3.78
CA PRO A 26 -6.47 20.70 2.36
C PRO A 26 -5.79 19.58 1.56
N ALA A 27 -4.72 18.98 2.07
CA ALA A 27 -4.00 17.87 1.46
C ALA A 27 -3.82 16.73 2.45
N LYS A 28 -4.08 15.52 2.00
CA LYS A 28 -3.99 14.28 2.77
C LYS A 28 -2.66 13.58 2.44
N ARG A 29 -1.68 13.71 3.34
CA ARG A 29 -0.35 13.10 3.21
C ARG A 29 -0.22 11.96 4.21
N LEU A 30 -0.71 10.77 3.84
CA LEU A 30 -0.84 9.62 4.72
C LEU A 30 0.45 8.81 4.73
N SER A 31 1.21 8.87 5.81
CA SER A 31 2.40 8.05 6.01
C SER A 31 2.06 6.88 6.93
N THR A 32 2.11 5.67 6.39
CA THR A 32 1.65 4.46 7.07
C THR A 32 2.84 3.67 7.62
N ALA A 33 2.83 3.38 8.92
CA ALA A 33 3.70 2.40 9.55
C ALA A 33 2.97 1.06 9.64
N PHE A 34 3.61 -0.02 9.21
CA PHE A 34 3.10 -1.38 9.30
C PHE A 34 3.76 -2.12 10.48
N ASP A 35 3.01 -3.03 11.09
CA ASP A 35 3.54 -3.85 12.18
C ASP A 35 4.55 -4.90 11.69
N SER A 36 5.26 -5.54 12.64
CA SER A 36 6.26 -6.54 12.28
C SER A 36 5.66 -7.78 11.61
N VAL A 37 4.41 -8.12 11.89
CA VAL A 37 3.71 -9.26 11.26
C VAL A 37 3.53 -8.99 9.77
N THR A 38 3.05 -7.79 9.42
CA THR A 38 2.96 -7.32 8.03
C THR A 38 4.33 -7.20 7.36
N LEU A 39 5.34 -6.66 8.09
CA LEU A 39 6.71 -6.51 7.59
C LEU A 39 7.38 -7.85 7.24
N TYR A 40 7.01 -8.93 7.91
CA TYR A 40 7.49 -10.28 7.59
C TYR A 40 6.60 -11.04 6.59
N GLY A 41 5.52 -10.43 6.10
CA GLY A 41 4.58 -11.06 5.18
C GLY A 41 3.79 -12.21 5.81
N ASN A 42 3.59 -12.16 7.12
CA ASN A 42 2.81 -13.16 7.85
C ASN A 42 1.35 -12.73 8.02
N ASP A 43 0.47 -13.72 8.08
CA ASP A 43 -0.90 -13.49 8.50
C ASP A 43 -1.00 -13.36 10.03
N PRO A 44 -1.91 -12.52 10.56
CA PRO A 44 -2.18 -12.45 11.99
C PRO A 44 -2.78 -13.76 12.48
N GLY A 45 -2.40 -14.19 13.69
CA GLY A 45 -2.91 -15.42 14.28
C GLY A 45 -2.47 -15.60 15.73
N LEU A 46 -3.08 -16.56 16.40
CA LEU A 46 -2.75 -16.93 17.79
C LEU A 46 -1.53 -17.86 17.81
N ARG A 47 -0.37 -17.31 17.51
CA ARG A 47 0.90 -18.05 17.52
C ARG A 47 1.89 -17.40 18.51
N PRO A 48 2.69 -18.21 19.21
CA PRO A 48 3.64 -17.67 20.21
C PRO A 48 4.68 -16.72 19.63
N ASP A 49 5.12 -16.94 18.37
CA ASP A 49 6.15 -16.15 17.69
C ASP A 49 5.70 -14.73 17.31
N ILE A 50 4.38 -14.52 17.17
CA ILE A 50 3.79 -13.21 16.85
C ILE A 50 2.89 -12.65 17.94
N TYR A 51 2.79 -13.34 19.08
CA TYR A 51 2.01 -12.86 20.22
C TYR A 51 2.49 -11.48 20.69
N GLY A 52 1.56 -10.56 20.82
CA GLY A 52 1.86 -9.17 21.21
C GLY A 52 2.50 -8.31 20.13
N LYS A 53 2.74 -8.83 18.93
CA LYS A 53 3.32 -8.07 17.81
C LYS A 53 2.27 -7.54 16.84
N ILE A 54 1.10 -8.19 16.76
CA ILE A 54 0.00 -7.81 15.86
C ILE A 54 -0.51 -6.42 16.25
N GLY A 55 -0.45 -5.47 15.32
CA GLY A 55 -0.90 -4.10 15.55
C GLY A 55 -0.03 -3.28 16.50
N ASN A 56 1.12 -3.80 16.92
CA ASN A 56 2.07 -3.10 17.76
C ASN A 56 3.13 -2.39 16.89
N ALA A 57 3.36 -1.10 17.19
CA ALA A 57 4.29 -0.22 16.42
C ALA A 57 3.97 -0.10 14.91
N GLY A 58 2.75 -0.40 14.51
CA GLY A 58 2.29 -0.30 13.13
C GLY A 58 0.90 -0.92 12.95
N VAL A 59 0.29 -0.71 11.80
CA VAL A 59 -0.98 -1.32 11.45
C VAL A 59 -0.76 -2.72 10.88
N SER A 60 -1.61 -3.68 11.28
CA SER A 60 -1.63 -5.02 10.72
C SER A 60 -2.49 -5.05 9.45
N ILE A 61 -1.89 -5.41 8.32
CA ILE A 61 -2.54 -5.53 7.01
C ILE A 61 -2.16 -6.88 6.39
N CYS A 62 -3.14 -7.76 6.20
CA CYS A 62 -2.88 -9.09 5.65
C CYS A 62 -3.64 -9.39 4.34
N CYS A 63 -4.60 -8.55 3.97
CA CYS A 63 -5.39 -8.73 2.75
C CYS A 63 -5.77 -7.39 2.11
N LEU A 64 -6.34 -7.47 0.90
CA LEU A 64 -6.80 -6.29 0.15
C LEU A 64 -7.89 -5.52 0.92
N ASP A 65 -8.81 -6.20 1.57
CA ASP A 65 -9.89 -5.54 2.31
C ASP A 65 -9.37 -4.70 3.47
N ASP A 66 -8.30 -5.12 4.12
CA ASP A 66 -7.64 -4.31 5.14
C ASP A 66 -7.09 -3.00 4.56
N ALA A 67 -6.49 -3.05 3.37
CA ALA A 67 -6.03 -1.84 2.69
C ALA A 67 -7.20 -0.93 2.28
N LYS A 68 -8.32 -1.50 1.81
CA LYS A 68 -9.54 -0.73 1.52
C LYS A 68 -10.08 -0.03 2.75
N LYS A 69 -10.16 -0.73 3.89
CA LYS A 69 -10.58 -0.16 5.17
C LYS A 69 -9.62 0.91 5.67
N LEU A 70 -8.31 0.66 5.57
CA LEU A 70 -7.26 1.57 6.01
C LEU A 70 -7.36 2.94 5.31
N TYR A 71 -7.61 2.95 4.02
CA TYR A 71 -7.67 4.16 3.20
C TYR A 71 -9.11 4.60 2.86
N SER A 72 -10.12 4.00 3.49
CA SER A 72 -11.52 4.39 3.27
C SER A 72 -11.76 5.87 3.55
N GLY A 73 -12.57 6.50 2.69
CA GLY A 73 -12.91 7.92 2.78
C GLY A 73 -11.82 8.88 2.27
N PHE A 74 -10.66 8.36 1.87
CA PHE A 74 -9.62 9.14 1.20
C PHE A 74 -9.61 8.79 -0.29
N ASP A 75 -9.92 9.75 -1.14
CA ASP A 75 -9.83 9.55 -2.59
C ASP A 75 -8.37 9.37 -3.02
N LEU A 76 -7.96 8.13 -3.28
CA LEU A 76 -6.58 7.76 -3.61
C LEU A 76 -6.14 8.23 -5.01
N SER A 77 -7.08 8.60 -5.87
CA SER A 77 -6.82 9.17 -7.20
C SER A 77 -6.78 10.70 -7.20
N SER A 78 -7.17 11.34 -6.10
CA SER A 78 -7.14 12.81 -5.97
C SER A 78 -5.71 13.34 -5.95
N PRO A 79 -5.41 14.45 -6.65
CA PRO A 79 -4.10 15.10 -6.58
C PRO A 79 -3.76 15.65 -5.19
N SER A 80 -4.74 15.83 -4.32
CA SER A 80 -4.56 16.27 -2.93
C SER A 80 -4.23 15.13 -1.97
N THR A 81 -4.35 13.86 -2.39
CA THR A 81 -4.07 12.67 -1.58
C THR A 81 -2.76 12.03 -2.03
N SER A 82 -1.92 11.65 -1.07
CA SER A 82 -0.75 10.81 -1.33
C SER A 82 -0.48 9.90 -0.15
N VAL A 83 0.02 8.71 -0.43
CA VAL A 83 0.36 7.70 0.56
C VAL A 83 1.87 7.48 0.58
N SER A 84 2.44 7.27 1.76
CA SER A 84 3.82 6.83 1.92
C SER A 84 3.80 5.55 2.77
N MET A 85 4.30 4.46 2.21
CA MET A 85 4.32 3.16 2.87
C MET A 85 5.72 2.85 3.36
N THR A 86 5.88 2.75 4.69
CA THR A 86 7.13 2.33 5.33
C THR A 86 7.13 0.82 5.43
N ILE A 87 7.68 0.18 4.41
CA ILE A 87 7.70 -1.27 4.23
C ILE A 87 8.94 -1.62 3.39
N ASN A 88 9.51 -2.80 3.53
CA ASN A 88 10.68 -3.21 2.75
C ASN A 88 10.42 -4.54 2.02
N GLY A 89 10.71 -5.69 2.62
CA GLY A 89 10.56 -6.99 1.96
C GLY A 89 9.20 -7.22 1.28
N PRO A 90 8.06 -7.12 1.97
CA PRO A 90 6.76 -7.32 1.37
C PRO A 90 6.19 -6.07 0.64
N ALA A 91 7.03 -5.10 0.28
CA ALA A 91 6.62 -3.89 -0.43
C ALA A 91 5.76 -4.14 -1.69
N PRO A 92 6.06 -5.11 -2.56
CA PRO A 92 5.22 -5.40 -3.72
C PRO A 92 3.83 -5.88 -3.36
N MET A 93 3.67 -6.65 -2.26
CA MET A 93 2.37 -7.10 -1.76
C MET A 93 1.53 -5.90 -1.31
N LEU A 94 2.08 -5.03 -0.46
CA LEU A 94 1.38 -3.85 0.04
C LEU A 94 1.10 -2.84 -1.08
N LEU A 95 2.03 -2.71 -2.03
CA LEU A 95 1.83 -1.92 -3.24
C LEU A 95 0.67 -2.46 -4.07
N GLY A 96 0.58 -3.78 -4.24
CA GLY A 96 -0.52 -4.45 -4.90
C GLY A 96 -1.85 -4.18 -4.20
N PHE A 97 -1.92 -4.29 -2.88
CA PHE A 97 -3.13 -3.96 -2.11
C PHE A 97 -3.52 -2.48 -2.27
N TYR A 98 -2.58 -1.57 -2.17
CA TYR A 98 -2.83 -0.14 -2.36
C TYR A 98 -3.36 0.20 -3.76
N MET A 99 -2.71 -0.33 -4.81
CA MET A 99 -3.13 -0.10 -6.19
C MET A 99 -4.55 -0.64 -6.45
N ASN A 100 -4.84 -1.85 -5.98
CA ASN A 100 -6.18 -2.43 -6.13
C ASN A 100 -7.23 -1.69 -5.29
N ALA A 101 -6.90 -1.26 -4.08
CA ALA A 101 -7.81 -0.42 -3.29
C ALA A 101 -8.16 0.89 -4.02
N ALA A 102 -7.19 1.54 -4.66
CA ALA A 102 -7.42 2.74 -5.44
C ALA A 102 -8.26 2.48 -6.70
N ILE A 103 -8.03 1.36 -7.39
CA ILE A 103 -8.83 0.95 -8.55
C ILE A 103 -10.27 0.70 -8.12
N ASP A 104 -10.48 -0.05 -7.04
CA ASP A 104 -11.81 -0.36 -6.53
C ASP A 104 -12.57 0.88 -6.05
N GLN A 105 -11.90 1.88 -5.48
CA GLN A 105 -12.54 3.18 -5.19
C GLN A 105 -13.06 3.87 -6.47
N ASN A 106 -12.34 3.80 -7.57
CA ASN A 106 -12.81 4.38 -8.83
C ASN A 106 -13.86 3.51 -9.53
N CYS A 107 -13.84 2.19 -9.33
CA CYS A 107 -14.95 1.31 -9.70
C CYS A 107 -16.22 1.65 -8.90
N GLU A 108 -16.10 1.88 -7.60
CA GLU A 108 -17.21 2.31 -6.74
C GLU A 108 -17.81 3.63 -7.23
N LYS A 109 -17.00 4.63 -7.56
CA LYS A 109 -17.48 5.88 -8.15
C LYS A 109 -18.25 5.64 -9.45
N TYR A 110 -17.71 4.81 -10.34
CA TYR A 110 -18.37 4.46 -11.59
C TYR A 110 -19.72 3.76 -11.35
N ILE A 111 -19.78 2.85 -10.37
CA ILE A 111 -21.02 2.14 -10.01
C ILE A 111 -22.10 3.14 -9.55
N ILE A 112 -21.72 4.09 -8.69
CA ILE A 112 -22.63 5.14 -8.20
C ILE A 112 -23.06 6.07 -9.34
N ASP A 113 -22.14 6.55 -10.16
CA ASP A 113 -22.38 7.48 -11.26
C ASP A 113 -23.30 6.89 -12.36
N ASN A 114 -23.44 5.56 -12.40
CA ASN A 114 -24.27 4.84 -13.38
C ASN A 114 -25.46 4.08 -12.75
N ASP A 115 -25.79 4.33 -11.47
CA ASP A 115 -26.92 3.73 -10.75
C ASP A 115 -26.87 2.19 -10.70
N LEU A 116 -25.67 1.58 -10.63
CA LEU A 116 -25.44 0.13 -10.67
C LEU A 116 -25.37 -0.55 -9.29
N GLU A 117 -25.57 0.18 -8.19
CA GLU A 117 -25.36 -0.33 -6.82
C GLU A 117 -26.20 -1.56 -6.51
N ASN A 118 -27.44 -1.63 -7.01
CA ASN A 118 -28.34 -2.75 -6.76
C ASN A 118 -27.89 -4.02 -7.47
N GLU A 119 -27.38 -3.90 -8.70
CA GLU A 119 -26.84 -5.03 -9.47
C GLU A 119 -25.57 -5.57 -8.80
N VAL A 120 -24.68 -4.65 -8.40
CA VAL A 120 -23.43 -5.00 -7.72
C VAL A 120 -23.71 -5.66 -6.37
N LYS A 121 -24.64 -5.13 -5.56
CA LYS A 121 -25.07 -5.77 -4.31
C LYS A 121 -25.62 -7.18 -4.54
N ALA A 122 -26.41 -7.39 -5.59
CA ALA A 122 -26.92 -8.71 -5.93
C ALA A 122 -25.80 -9.67 -6.34
N THR A 123 -24.82 -9.19 -7.11
CA THR A 123 -23.64 -9.96 -7.51
C THR A 123 -22.80 -10.36 -6.30
N ILE A 124 -22.49 -9.43 -5.39
CA ILE A 124 -21.74 -9.69 -4.15
C ILE A 124 -22.46 -10.75 -3.31
N LYS A 125 -23.77 -10.59 -3.12
CA LYS A 125 -24.60 -11.55 -2.39
C LYS A 125 -24.59 -12.93 -3.06
N GLY A 126 -24.56 -12.98 -4.39
CA GLY A 126 -24.43 -14.24 -5.16
C GLY A 126 -23.07 -14.92 -4.94
N ILE A 127 -21.98 -14.16 -4.83
CA ILE A 127 -20.63 -14.68 -4.56
C ILE A 127 -20.55 -15.25 -3.12
N TYR A 128 -21.04 -14.52 -2.15
CA TYR A 128 -20.92 -14.87 -0.73
C TYR A 128 -21.95 -15.89 -0.21
N LYS A 129 -23.05 -16.10 -0.91
CA LYS A 129 -24.14 -17.08 -0.64
C LYS A 129 -24.46 -17.37 0.84
N THR A 130 -23.52 -17.98 1.57
CA THR A 130 -23.69 -18.47 2.96
C THR A 130 -22.67 -17.90 3.94
N THR A 131 -21.73 -17.08 3.48
CA THR A 131 -20.71 -16.44 4.31
C THR A 131 -21.00 -14.96 4.44
N ASP A 132 -20.60 -14.39 5.58
CA ASP A 132 -20.74 -12.94 5.78
C ASP A 132 -19.78 -12.17 4.89
N VAL A 133 -20.29 -11.13 4.25
CA VAL A 133 -19.47 -10.18 3.48
C VAL A 133 -18.59 -9.40 4.45
N PRO A 134 -17.29 -9.23 4.18
CA PRO A 134 -16.42 -8.41 5.00
C PRO A 134 -16.98 -6.99 5.19
N GLN A 135 -16.85 -6.45 6.40
CA GLN A 135 -17.37 -5.14 6.76
C GLN A 135 -16.33 -4.32 7.50
N TYR A 136 -16.49 -3.00 7.45
CA TYR A 136 -15.75 -2.08 8.29
C TYR A 136 -16.28 -2.20 9.73
N GLN A 137 -15.38 -2.39 10.70
CA GLN A 137 -15.76 -2.60 12.10
C GLN A 137 -15.94 -1.27 12.85
N GLY A 138 -17.15 -1.10 13.42
CA GLY A 138 -17.53 0.10 14.18
C GLY A 138 -17.91 1.29 13.30
N ASP A 139 -18.15 2.43 13.92
CA ASP A 139 -18.60 3.64 13.25
C ASP A 139 -17.52 4.29 12.39
N LEU A 140 -17.92 4.83 11.26
CA LEU A 140 -17.04 5.64 10.41
C LEU A 140 -16.67 6.94 11.14
N PRO A 141 -15.40 7.36 11.07
CA PRO A 141 -14.98 8.61 11.66
C PRO A 141 -15.53 9.81 10.88
N GLU A 142 -15.59 10.96 11.54
CA GLU A 142 -15.94 12.22 10.90
C GLU A 142 -15.04 12.48 9.69
N GLY A 143 -15.63 12.87 8.55
CA GLY A 143 -14.93 13.07 7.29
C GLY A 143 -14.73 11.81 6.45
N ASN A 144 -15.12 10.62 6.93
CA ASN A 144 -15.14 9.40 6.13
C ASN A 144 -16.55 9.19 5.53
N ASN A 145 -16.66 9.30 4.22
CA ASN A 145 -17.91 9.11 3.48
C ASN A 145 -18.14 7.65 3.04
N GLY A 146 -17.31 6.72 3.46
CA GLY A 146 -17.42 5.29 3.11
C GLY A 146 -16.78 4.90 1.77
N LEU A 147 -16.16 5.83 1.04
CA LEU A 147 -15.49 5.53 -0.24
C LEU A 147 -14.45 4.40 -0.05
N GLY A 148 -14.55 3.38 -0.88
CA GLY A 148 -13.70 2.19 -0.84
C GLY A 148 -14.26 1.02 -0.02
N LEU A 149 -15.48 1.13 0.53
CA LEU A 149 -16.09 0.07 1.35
C LEU A 149 -17.20 -0.72 0.61
N MET A 150 -17.70 -0.22 -0.51
CA MET A 150 -18.76 -0.88 -1.27
C MET A 150 -18.30 -2.25 -1.81
N LEU A 151 -17.04 -2.36 -2.20
CA LEU A 151 -16.45 -3.56 -2.79
C LEU A 151 -15.64 -4.39 -1.78
N LEU A 152 -15.94 -4.34 -0.48
CA LEU A 152 -15.31 -5.25 0.48
C LEU A 152 -15.67 -6.71 0.12
N GLY A 153 -14.66 -7.56 0.13
CA GLY A 153 -14.76 -8.98 -0.23
C GLY A 153 -14.76 -9.29 -1.72
N VAL A 154 -14.84 -8.29 -2.59
CA VAL A 154 -14.78 -8.45 -4.05
C VAL A 154 -13.89 -7.37 -4.66
N THR A 155 -13.54 -7.52 -5.93
CA THR A 155 -12.80 -6.53 -6.71
C THR A 155 -13.62 -6.02 -7.89
N GLY A 156 -13.27 -4.87 -8.43
CA GLY A 156 -14.02 -4.25 -9.53
C GLY A 156 -14.17 -5.12 -10.77
N ASP A 157 -13.18 -5.95 -11.07
CA ASP A 157 -13.22 -6.90 -12.20
C ASP A 157 -14.22 -8.05 -12.01
N GLN A 158 -14.65 -8.32 -10.78
CA GLN A 158 -15.66 -9.34 -10.50
C GLN A 158 -17.10 -8.82 -10.66
N VAL A 159 -17.28 -7.50 -10.66
CA VAL A 159 -18.60 -6.86 -10.64
C VAL A 159 -18.86 -5.94 -11.82
N LEU A 160 -17.84 -5.56 -12.58
CA LEU A 160 -17.96 -4.70 -13.76
C LEU A 160 -17.54 -5.45 -15.05
N PRO A 161 -18.06 -5.04 -16.22
CA PRO A 161 -17.56 -5.52 -17.50
C PRO A 161 -16.06 -5.27 -17.65
N ASN A 162 -15.35 -6.23 -18.26
CA ASN A 162 -13.89 -6.19 -18.33
C ASN A 162 -13.33 -4.93 -19.03
N ASP A 163 -13.96 -4.46 -20.09
CA ASP A 163 -13.55 -3.25 -20.81
C ASP A 163 -13.67 -2.00 -19.93
N VAL A 164 -14.75 -1.88 -19.18
CA VAL A 164 -14.96 -0.81 -18.20
C VAL A 164 -13.91 -0.87 -17.11
N TYR A 165 -13.70 -2.04 -16.50
CA TYR A 165 -12.69 -2.24 -15.47
C TYR A 165 -11.28 -1.87 -15.96
N GLN A 166 -10.88 -2.32 -17.15
CA GLN A 166 -9.54 -2.02 -17.69
C GLN A 166 -9.35 -0.51 -17.96
N SER A 167 -10.40 0.17 -18.40
CA SER A 167 -10.38 1.62 -18.58
C SER A 167 -10.18 2.35 -17.25
N ILE A 168 -10.95 1.96 -16.23
CA ILE A 168 -10.84 2.53 -14.86
C ILE A 168 -9.44 2.25 -14.29
N LYS A 169 -8.95 1.03 -14.40
CA LYS A 169 -7.62 0.62 -13.95
C LYS A 169 -6.52 1.49 -14.57
N ALA A 170 -6.50 1.62 -15.88
CA ALA A 170 -5.49 2.39 -16.58
C ALA A 170 -5.49 3.86 -16.15
N LYS A 171 -6.68 4.47 -16.00
CA LYS A 171 -6.83 5.85 -15.54
C LYS A 171 -6.35 6.00 -14.11
N THR A 172 -6.75 5.09 -13.21
CA THR A 172 -6.40 5.13 -11.79
C THR A 172 -4.91 5.02 -11.57
N LEU A 173 -4.25 4.04 -12.21
CA LEU A 173 -2.81 3.82 -12.08
C LEU A 173 -1.97 5.02 -12.54
N ASN A 174 -2.46 5.80 -13.48
CA ASN A 174 -1.83 7.05 -13.91
C ASN A 174 -2.02 8.20 -12.90
N GLN A 175 -3.03 8.14 -12.04
CA GLN A 175 -3.40 9.20 -11.09
C GLN A 175 -2.86 8.99 -9.68
N VAL A 176 -2.72 7.74 -9.22
CA VAL A 176 -2.28 7.42 -7.85
C VAL A 176 -0.96 8.10 -7.52
N ARG A 177 -0.85 8.57 -6.26
CA ARG A 177 0.32 9.31 -5.77
C ARG A 177 0.83 8.69 -4.49
N GLY A 178 2.12 8.46 -4.44
CA GLY A 178 2.72 7.93 -3.23
C GLY A 178 4.18 7.58 -3.37
N THR A 179 4.68 6.97 -2.31
CA THR A 179 6.00 6.36 -2.24
C THR A 179 5.90 5.03 -1.51
N VAL A 180 6.67 4.07 -1.93
CA VAL A 180 6.89 2.83 -1.19
C VAL A 180 8.35 2.75 -0.81
N GLN A 181 8.61 2.48 0.45
CA GLN A 181 9.96 2.17 0.90
C GLN A 181 10.20 0.68 0.62
N ALA A 182 11.04 0.39 -0.35
CA ALA A 182 11.39 -0.96 -0.76
C ALA A 182 12.92 -1.12 -0.82
N ASP A 183 13.60 -0.59 0.19
CA ASP A 183 15.05 -0.66 0.32
C ASP A 183 15.47 -2.01 0.92
N ILE A 184 15.34 -3.06 0.12
CA ILE A 184 15.56 -4.44 0.55
C ILE A 184 17.05 -4.71 0.76
N LEU A 185 17.94 -4.06 0.02
CA LEU A 185 19.40 -4.19 0.22
C LEU A 185 19.84 -3.71 1.59
N LYS A 186 19.21 -2.66 2.10
CA LYS A 186 19.48 -2.14 3.44
C LYS A 186 19.09 -3.13 4.55
N GLU A 187 18.07 -3.94 4.36
CA GLU A 187 17.66 -4.94 5.36
C GLU A 187 18.79 -5.94 5.64
N ASP A 188 19.48 -6.41 4.62
CA ASP A 188 20.63 -7.27 4.77
C ASP A 188 21.78 -6.58 5.52
N GLN A 189 21.96 -5.29 5.30
CA GLN A 189 23.09 -4.54 5.81
C GLN A 189 22.95 -4.08 7.25
N ALA A 190 21.72 -3.82 7.72
CA ALA A 190 21.52 -3.09 8.98
C ALA A 190 20.42 -3.62 9.89
N GLN A 191 19.51 -4.46 9.43
CA GLN A 191 18.33 -4.83 10.21
C GLN A 191 18.25 -6.30 10.62
N ASN A 192 19.12 -7.18 10.13
CA ASN A 192 19.05 -8.63 10.37
C ASN A 192 17.66 -9.26 10.09
N THR A 193 16.90 -8.63 9.22
CA THR A 193 15.55 -9.04 8.85
C THR A 193 15.50 -9.66 7.46
N CYS A 194 16.62 -10.28 7.05
CA CYS A 194 16.82 -10.89 5.75
C CYS A 194 15.79 -11.99 5.49
N ILE A 195 14.67 -11.62 4.89
CA ILE A 195 13.64 -12.57 4.45
C ILE A 195 14.00 -13.12 3.07
N PHE A 196 14.68 -12.32 2.25
CA PHE A 196 15.00 -12.62 0.86
C PHE A 196 16.50 -12.55 0.60
N SER A 197 16.99 -13.37 -0.35
CA SER A 197 18.34 -13.20 -0.88
C SER A 197 18.47 -11.89 -1.65
N THR A 198 19.65 -11.31 -1.71
CA THR A 198 19.96 -10.10 -2.49
C THR A 198 19.53 -10.24 -3.96
N GLU A 199 19.79 -11.40 -4.57
CA GLU A 199 19.37 -11.67 -5.95
C GLU A 199 17.86 -11.61 -6.12
N PHE A 200 17.09 -12.25 -5.22
CA PHE A 200 15.64 -12.21 -5.25
C PHE A 200 15.12 -10.79 -5.06
N ALA A 201 15.70 -10.03 -4.13
CA ALA A 201 15.33 -8.64 -3.86
C ALA A 201 15.51 -7.75 -5.09
N LEU A 202 16.64 -7.88 -5.80
CA LEU A 202 16.91 -7.14 -7.04
C LEU A 202 15.91 -7.52 -8.15
N ARG A 203 15.65 -8.82 -8.33
CA ARG A 203 14.63 -9.27 -9.32
C ARG A 203 13.27 -8.69 -9.01
N LEU A 204 12.82 -8.78 -7.77
CA LEU A 204 11.54 -8.28 -7.33
C LEU A 204 11.39 -6.77 -7.58
N MET A 205 12.44 -6.00 -7.29
CA MET A 205 12.44 -4.56 -7.56
C MET A 205 12.47 -4.25 -9.05
N GLY A 206 13.16 -5.05 -9.85
CA GLY A 206 13.11 -4.96 -11.31
C GLY A 206 11.69 -5.17 -11.85
N ASP A 207 10.97 -6.16 -11.34
CA ASP A 207 9.60 -6.46 -11.75
C ASP A 207 8.63 -5.33 -11.35
N VAL A 208 8.82 -4.70 -10.20
CA VAL A 208 8.05 -3.51 -9.79
C VAL A 208 8.29 -2.35 -10.76
N GLN A 209 9.53 -2.07 -11.14
CA GLN A 209 9.85 -1.02 -12.10
C GLN A 209 9.27 -1.30 -13.48
N GLU A 210 9.40 -2.52 -13.97
CA GLU A 210 8.80 -2.94 -15.24
C GLU A 210 7.28 -2.77 -15.22
N TYR A 211 6.63 -3.16 -14.12
CA TYR A 211 5.20 -2.94 -13.93
C TYR A 211 4.84 -1.45 -13.98
N PHE A 212 5.58 -0.59 -13.30
CA PHE A 212 5.33 0.86 -13.31
C PHE A 212 5.46 1.46 -14.70
N ILE A 213 6.46 1.04 -15.46
CA ILE A 213 6.67 1.49 -16.85
C ILE A 213 5.50 1.03 -17.73
N ASN A 214 5.18 -0.27 -17.69
CA ASN A 214 4.14 -0.87 -18.53
C ASN A 214 2.74 -0.32 -18.22
N GLN A 215 2.44 -0.06 -16.95
CA GLN A 215 1.15 0.49 -16.51
C GLN A 215 1.11 2.02 -16.52
N LYS A 216 2.22 2.69 -16.91
CA LYS A 216 2.34 4.16 -16.94
C LYS A 216 2.04 4.81 -15.59
N VAL A 217 2.50 4.20 -14.51
CA VAL A 217 2.39 4.74 -13.14
C VAL A 217 3.38 5.91 -13.00
N ARG A 218 2.88 7.15 -13.11
CA ARG A 218 3.75 8.34 -13.24
C ARG A 218 3.96 9.12 -11.95
N ASN A 219 3.04 9.05 -11.02
CA ASN A 219 3.02 9.89 -9.82
C ASN A 219 3.27 9.10 -8.54
N PHE A 220 3.56 7.82 -8.66
CA PHE A 220 3.99 7.01 -7.55
C PHE A 220 5.53 7.01 -7.54
N TYR A 221 6.10 7.95 -6.76
CA TYR A 221 7.54 8.15 -6.76
C TYR A 221 8.24 7.07 -5.96
N SER A 222 9.09 6.37 -6.67
CA SER A 222 10.32 5.74 -6.23
C SER A 222 10.28 4.72 -5.09
N VAL A 223 11.09 3.77 -5.29
CA VAL A 223 11.83 3.05 -4.26
C VAL A 223 12.62 4.07 -3.45
N SER A 224 12.23 4.28 -2.21
CA SER A 224 12.99 5.15 -1.31
C SER A 224 14.19 4.38 -0.78
N ILE A 225 15.39 4.85 -1.08
CA ILE A 225 16.63 4.34 -0.52
C ILE A 225 17.04 5.24 0.63
N SER A 226 17.12 4.68 1.83
CA SER A 226 17.36 5.45 3.05
C SER A 226 18.53 4.90 3.85
N GLY A 227 19.39 5.79 4.35
CA GLY A 227 20.58 5.42 5.10
C GLY A 227 20.44 5.45 6.62
N TYR A 228 19.31 5.89 7.19
CA TYR A 228 19.22 6.10 8.64
C TYR A 228 19.36 4.79 9.44
N HIS A 229 18.94 3.66 8.90
CA HIS A 229 19.13 2.35 9.54
C HIS A 229 20.61 1.93 9.63
N ILE A 230 21.42 2.36 8.68
CA ILE A 230 22.88 2.13 8.70
C ILE A 230 23.49 2.90 9.89
N ALA A 231 23.04 4.13 10.12
CA ALA A 231 23.45 4.91 11.28
C ALA A 231 22.93 4.32 12.59
N GLU A 232 21.69 3.82 12.64
CA GLU A 232 21.11 3.13 13.81
C GLU A 232 21.89 1.86 14.17
N ALA A 233 22.44 1.16 13.17
CA ALA A 233 23.34 0.03 13.37
C ALA A 233 24.75 0.42 13.86
N GLY A 234 25.00 1.71 14.08
CA GLY A 234 26.26 2.21 14.66
C GLY A 234 27.26 2.78 13.64
N ALA A 235 26.89 2.92 12.38
CA ALA A 235 27.79 3.48 11.37
C ALA A 235 27.97 4.99 11.55
N ASN A 236 29.19 5.47 11.28
CA ASN A 236 29.46 6.90 11.22
C ASN A 236 28.85 7.52 9.94
N PRO A 237 28.71 8.88 9.87
CA PRO A 237 28.06 9.53 8.73
C PRO A 237 28.68 9.26 7.35
N ILE A 238 29.98 9.03 7.28
CA ILE A 238 30.66 8.72 6.02
C ILE A 238 30.26 7.33 5.54
N THR A 239 30.29 6.34 6.42
CA THR A 239 29.88 4.97 6.14
C THR A 239 28.37 4.92 5.78
N GLN A 240 27.51 5.65 6.52
CA GLN A 240 26.09 5.77 6.20
C GLN A 240 25.88 6.29 4.78
N LEU A 241 26.55 7.37 4.39
CA LEU A 241 26.45 7.95 3.05
C LEU A 241 26.94 6.98 1.99
N ALA A 242 28.08 6.32 2.22
CA ALA A 242 28.67 5.36 1.28
C ALA A 242 27.72 4.19 0.99
N PHE A 243 27.13 3.57 2.00
CA PHE A 243 26.15 2.49 1.81
C PHE A 243 24.89 2.98 1.09
N THR A 244 24.36 4.16 1.45
CA THR A 244 23.17 4.71 0.81
C THR A 244 23.39 4.94 -0.68
N LEU A 245 24.52 5.55 -1.06
CA LEU A 245 24.87 5.78 -2.45
C LEU A 245 25.12 4.46 -3.20
N SER A 246 25.85 3.54 -2.58
CA SER A 246 26.12 2.21 -3.16
C SER A 246 24.82 1.46 -3.46
N ASN A 247 23.87 1.42 -2.53
CA ASN A 247 22.57 0.79 -2.75
C ASN A 247 21.81 1.48 -3.90
N GLY A 248 21.82 2.80 -3.94
CA GLY A 248 21.21 3.57 -5.02
C GLY A 248 21.77 3.24 -6.39
N PHE A 249 23.09 3.21 -6.51
CA PHE A 249 23.77 2.86 -7.76
C PHE A 249 23.50 1.40 -8.16
N THR A 250 23.50 0.47 -7.21
CA THR A 250 23.19 -0.95 -7.47
C THR A 250 21.79 -1.13 -8.08
N TYR A 251 20.78 -0.43 -7.56
CA TYR A 251 19.45 -0.47 -8.16
C TYR A 251 19.42 0.14 -9.56
N VAL A 252 20.04 1.29 -9.75
CA VAL A 252 20.10 1.93 -11.08
C VAL A 252 20.81 1.05 -12.10
N GLU A 253 21.97 0.51 -11.75
CA GLU A 253 22.71 -0.41 -12.61
C GLU A 253 21.89 -1.65 -12.99
N TYR A 254 21.19 -2.23 -12.01
CA TYR A 254 20.34 -3.38 -12.24
C TYR A 254 19.16 -3.04 -13.18
N TYR A 255 18.51 -1.90 -13.00
CA TYR A 255 17.42 -1.49 -13.88
C TYR A 255 17.89 -1.21 -15.31
N LEU A 256 19.04 -0.55 -15.47
CA LEU A 256 19.66 -0.34 -16.79
C LEU A 256 20.02 -1.65 -17.47
N SER A 257 20.55 -2.63 -16.71
CA SER A 257 20.86 -3.98 -17.25
C SER A 257 19.62 -4.73 -17.74
N ARG A 258 18.43 -4.41 -17.20
CA ARG A 258 17.14 -4.93 -17.66
C ARG A 258 16.50 -4.13 -18.80
N GLY A 259 17.16 -3.11 -19.31
CA GLY A 259 16.73 -2.34 -20.47
C GLY A 259 15.89 -1.09 -20.13
N MET A 260 15.91 -0.62 -18.87
CA MET A 260 15.33 0.68 -18.55
C MET A 260 16.11 1.79 -19.28
N SER A 261 15.42 2.72 -19.92
CA SER A 261 16.04 3.91 -20.50
C SER A 261 16.34 4.96 -19.43
N ILE A 262 17.37 5.74 -19.64
CA ILE A 262 17.71 6.90 -18.82
C ILE A 262 16.70 8.03 -19.03
#